data_78b60c51f42480e7473ee08732a94751
#
_entry.id   78b60c51f42480e7473ee08732a94751
#
_cell.length_a   1.000
_cell.length_b   1.000
_cell.length_c   1.000
_cell.angle_alpha   90.00
_cell.angle_beta   90.00
_cell.angle_gamma   90.00
#
_symmetry.space_group_name_H-M   'P 1'
#
loop_
_entity.id
_entity.type
_entity.pdbx_description
1 polymer ?
#
loop_
_entity_poly.entity_id
_entity_poly.type
_entity_poly.pdbx_seq_one_letter_code
_entity_poly.pdbx_strand_id
1 'polypeptide(L)'
;MRIALLKYLCTSKDLDEDDIEMLDILLADAILRNQYFGFFAGCNQELKIKYHLYDKHFIEFNSDPRQSITIAYSVNGGQAVEEDMIEMYDGLYVKQFILFYGDELKYEIYCDEQSEAPLKSDTFVASDELDNTTGRYALMNDISRYSLYGEMEALAASMKKYQWLETVTNNIFSIL
;
A
#
# COMPACT_ATOMS: atom_id res chain seq x y z
N MET A 1 -24.68 1.91 18.03
CA MET A 1 -25.41 2.76 17.07
C MET A 1 -24.49 3.32 16.00
N ARG A 2 -23.40 4.05 16.31
CA ARG A 2 -22.46 4.63 15.32
C ARG A 2 -21.88 3.60 14.33
N ILE A 3 -21.47 2.42 14.79
CA ILE A 3 -20.89 1.37 13.94
C ILE A 3 -21.90 0.81 12.92
N ALA A 4 -23.14 0.57 13.35
CA ALA A 4 -24.18 0.08 12.45
C ALA A 4 -24.54 1.12 11.37
N LEU A 5 -24.56 2.40 11.75
CA LEU A 5 -24.77 3.50 10.84
C LEU A 5 -23.60 3.64 9.85
N LEU A 6 -22.35 3.59 10.34
CA LEU A 6 -21.17 3.62 9.49
C LEU A 6 -21.19 2.49 8.46
N LYS A 7 -21.49 1.25 8.91
CA LYS A 7 -21.59 0.11 7.99
C LYS A 7 -22.67 0.32 6.93
N TYR A 8 -23.84 0.80 7.33
CA TYR A 8 -24.95 1.09 6.41
C TYR A 8 -24.52 2.11 5.36
N LEU A 9 -23.98 3.26 5.78
CA LEU A 9 -23.55 4.34 4.90
C LEU A 9 -22.43 3.89 3.94
N CYS A 10 -21.45 3.10 4.41
CA CYS A 10 -20.37 2.58 3.55
C CYS A 10 -20.84 1.56 2.51
N THR A 11 -21.95 0.87 2.74
CA THR A 11 -22.48 -0.17 1.83
C THR A 11 -23.69 0.26 1.02
N SER A 12 -24.27 1.42 1.32
CA SER A 12 -25.39 1.98 0.57
C SER A 12 -24.94 2.48 -0.80
N LYS A 13 -25.76 2.23 -1.83
CA LYS A 13 -25.49 2.70 -3.21
C LYS A 13 -26.07 4.08 -3.48
N ASP A 14 -27.10 4.46 -2.75
CA ASP A 14 -27.85 5.69 -2.94
C ASP A 14 -27.80 6.49 -1.63
N LEU A 15 -26.74 7.30 -1.50
CA LEU A 15 -26.55 8.23 -0.39
C LEU A 15 -27.12 9.60 -0.79
N ASP A 16 -27.95 10.18 0.07
CA ASP A 16 -28.37 11.56 -0.06
C ASP A 16 -27.37 12.54 0.63
N GLU A 17 -27.66 13.83 0.57
CA GLU A 17 -26.77 14.85 1.15
C GLU A 17 -26.64 14.71 2.67
N ASP A 18 -27.72 14.35 3.38
CA ASP A 18 -27.73 14.16 4.83
C ASP A 18 -26.90 12.92 5.22
N ASP A 19 -26.99 11.85 4.43
CA ASP A 19 -26.19 10.63 4.59
C ASP A 19 -24.70 10.92 4.41
N ILE A 20 -24.34 11.73 3.42
CA ILE A 20 -22.95 12.14 3.15
C ILE A 20 -22.42 13.01 4.30
N GLU A 21 -23.20 13.96 4.81
CA GLU A 21 -22.81 14.77 5.97
C GLU A 21 -22.60 13.90 7.22
N MET A 22 -23.47 12.94 7.44
CA MET A 22 -23.34 12.00 8.56
C MET A 22 -22.09 11.11 8.40
N LEU A 23 -21.78 10.68 7.18
CA LEU A 23 -20.57 9.91 6.90
C LEU A 23 -19.31 10.76 7.14
N ASP A 24 -19.31 12.04 6.76
CA ASP A 24 -18.23 12.99 7.08
C ASP A 24 -17.94 13.06 8.58
N ILE A 25 -19.01 13.19 9.38
CA ILE A 25 -18.90 13.26 10.84
C ILE A 25 -18.30 11.95 11.42
N LEU A 26 -18.75 10.81 10.94
CA LEU A 26 -18.27 9.51 11.42
C LEU A 26 -16.81 9.24 11.02
N LEU A 27 -16.42 9.65 9.82
CA LEU A 27 -15.07 9.44 9.28
C LEU A 27 -14.04 10.47 9.76
N ALA A 28 -14.48 11.57 10.35
CA ALA A 28 -13.59 12.48 11.06
C ALA A 28 -12.98 11.82 12.32
N ASP A 29 -13.64 10.79 12.87
CA ASP A 29 -13.11 10.01 13.99
C ASP A 29 -12.08 8.98 13.48
N ALA A 30 -10.79 9.28 13.69
CA ALA A 30 -9.68 8.43 13.26
C ALA A 30 -9.74 7.02 13.90
N ILE A 31 -10.25 6.90 15.12
CA ILE A 31 -10.39 5.60 15.82
C ILE A 31 -11.43 4.74 15.11
N LEU A 32 -12.60 5.32 14.77
CA LEU A 32 -13.63 4.60 14.01
C LEU A 32 -13.12 4.20 12.64
N ARG A 33 -12.42 5.10 11.95
CA ARG A 33 -11.84 4.83 10.63
C ARG A 33 -10.87 3.66 10.68
N ASN A 34 -9.92 3.67 11.62
CA ASN A 34 -8.88 2.64 11.71
C ASN A 34 -9.41 1.29 12.22
N GLN A 35 -10.37 1.28 13.15
CA GLN A 35 -10.96 0.03 13.65
C GLN A 35 -11.88 -0.67 12.66
N TYR A 36 -12.51 0.08 11.77
CA TYR A 36 -13.55 -0.43 10.87
C TYR A 36 -13.22 -0.22 9.40
N PHE A 37 -11.94 -0.10 9.06
CA PHE A 37 -11.49 0.11 7.68
C PHE A 37 -12.06 -0.94 6.70
N GLY A 38 -12.30 -2.17 7.14
CA GLY A 38 -12.92 -3.21 6.32
C GLY A 38 -14.29 -2.83 5.76
N PHE A 39 -15.00 -1.87 6.38
CA PHE A 39 -16.25 -1.36 5.83
C PHE A 39 -16.01 -0.47 4.60
N PHE A 40 -14.85 0.17 4.52
CA PHE A 40 -14.50 1.06 3.42
C PHE A 40 -14.18 0.30 2.13
N ALA A 41 -13.83 -0.98 2.22
CA ALA A 41 -13.71 -1.84 1.03
C ALA A 41 -14.99 -1.86 0.19
N GLY A 42 -16.16 -1.75 0.84
CA GLY A 42 -17.47 -1.65 0.18
C GLY A 42 -17.87 -0.26 -0.32
N CYS A 43 -17.14 0.80 0.06
CA CYS A 43 -17.42 2.15 -0.40
C CYS A 43 -17.19 2.31 -1.91
N ASN A 44 -17.97 3.18 -2.55
CA ASN A 44 -17.69 3.56 -3.93
C ASN A 44 -16.36 4.35 -4.04
N GLN A 45 -15.81 4.42 -5.25
CA GLN A 45 -14.50 5.02 -5.49
C GLN A 45 -14.48 6.52 -5.17
N GLU A 46 -15.57 7.24 -5.40
CA GLU A 46 -15.65 8.68 -5.12
C GLU A 46 -15.53 8.96 -3.63
N LEU A 47 -16.20 8.17 -2.78
CA LEU A 47 -16.07 8.27 -1.33
C LEU A 47 -14.66 7.93 -0.85
N LYS A 48 -14.03 6.89 -1.43
CA LYS A 48 -12.66 6.53 -1.10
C LYS A 48 -11.69 7.68 -1.42
N ILE A 49 -11.86 8.36 -2.54
CA ILE A 49 -11.05 9.53 -2.92
C ILE A 49 -11.35 10.69 -1.96
N LYS A 50 -12.63 11.02 -1.73
CA LYS A 50 -13.04 12.14 -0.88
C LYS A 50 -12.47 12.06 0.53
N TYR A 51 -12.46 10.87 1.12
CA TYR A 51 -11.97 10.64 2.48
C TYR A 51 -10.52 10.16 2.56
N HIS A 52 -9.77 10.18 1.45
CA HIS A 52 -8.38 9.74 1.37
C HIS A 52 -8.18 8.31 1.88
N LEU A 53 -9.12 7.41 1.53
CA LEU A 53 -9.07 5.99 1.89
C LEU A 53 -8.17 5.19 0.93
N TYR A 54 -7.03 5.75 0.58
CA TYR A 54 -6.02 5.15 -0.28
C TYR A 54 -4.63 5.44 0.26
N ASP A 55 -3.67 4.61 -0.12
CA ASP A 55 -2.26 4.88 0.15
C ASP A 55 -1.40 4.43 -1.03
N LYS A 56 -0.13 4.82 -0.98
CA LYS A 56 0.89 4.36 -1.90
C LYS A 56 1.50 3.08 -1.37
N HIS A 57 1.48 2.05 -2.21
CA HIS A 57 2.11 0.78 -1.93
C HIS A 57 3.24 0.54 -2.92
N PHE A 58 4.31 -0.08 -2.44
CA PHE A 58 5.48 -0.35 -3.23
C PHE A 58 5.75 -1.85 -3.25
N ILE A 59 5.75 -2.43 -4.44
CA ILE A 59 6.25 -3.79 -4.63
C ILE A 59 7.74 -3.67 -4.94
N GLU A 60 8.54 -4.29 -4.11
CA GLU A 60 10.00 -4.31 -4.20
C GLU A 60 10.48 -5.69 -4.60
N PHE A 61 11.46 -5.71 -5.49
CA PHE A 61 12.09 -6.94 -5.95
C PHE A 61 13.61 -6.73 -6.10
N ASN A 62 14.40 -7.65 -5.57
CA ASN A 62 15.85 -7.63 -5.69
C ASN A 62 16.29 -8.63 -6.74
N SER A 63 17.11 -8.16 -7.69
CA SER A 63 17.71 -8.97 -8.74
C SER A 63 19.09 -8.44 -9.09
N ASP A 64 19.75 -9.02 -10.08
CA ASP A 64 20.98 -8.45 -10.61
C ASP A 64 20.72 -7.07 -11.23
N PRO A 65 21.69 -6.13 -11.12
CA PRO A 65 21.54 -4.80 -11.71
C PRO A 65 21.40 -4.84 -13.24
N ARG A 66 20.66 -3.88 -13.78
CA ARG A 66 20.49 -3.66 -15.24
C ARG A 66 19.77 -4.79 -15.96
N GLN A 67 18.95 -5.54 -15.26
CA GLN A 67 18.02 -6.49 -15.89
C GLN A 67 16.72 -5.80 -16.30
N SER A 68 16.02 -6.39 -17.27
CA SER A 68 14.64 -6.01 -17.57
C SER A 68 13.74 -6.82 -16.64
N ILE A 69 13.15 -6.16 -15.66
CA ILE A 69 12.20 -6.78 -14.72
C ILE A 69 10.82 -6.23 -15.00
N THR A 70 9.89 -7.14 -15.34
CA THR A 70 8.49 -6.81 -15.60
C THR A 70 7.59 -7.33 -14.48
N ILE A 71 6.48 -6.63 -14.25
CA ILE A 71 5.44 -7.03 -13.33
C ILE A 71 4.10 -7.11 -14.05
N ALA A 72 3.51 -8.31 -14.07
CA ALA A 72 2.14 -8.51 -14.51
C ALA A 72 1.23 -8.45 -13.28
N TYR A 73 0.17 -7.63 -13.33
CA TYR A 73 -0.68 -7.44 -12.17
C TYR A 73 -2.15 -7.23 -12.53
N SER A 74 -3.02 -7.48 -11.58
CA SER A 74 -4.44 -7.14 -11.64
C SER A 74 -4.92 -6.62 -10.29
N VAL A 75 -5.83 -5.65 -10.31
CA VAL A 75 -6.47 -5.09 -9.10
C VAL A 75 -7.93 -5.56 -9.08
N ASN A 76 -8.36 -6.12 -7.94
CA ASN A 76 -9.74 -6.60 -7.72
C ASN A 76 -10.24 -7.57 -8.80
N GLY A 77 -9.35 -8.41 -9.33
CA GLY A 77 -9.69 -9.36 -10.39
C GLY A 77 -10.02 -8.71 -11.74
N GLY A 78 -9.62 -7.46 -11.93
CA GLY A 78 -9.73 -6.74 -13.22
C GLY A 78 -8.82 -7.30 -14.30
N GLN A 79 -8.72 -6.59 -15.42
CA GLN A 79 -7.84 -6.96 -16.51
C GLN A 79 -6.38 -6.95 -16.04
N ALA A 80 -5.63 -7.99 -16.42
CA ALA A 80 -4.19 -8.03 -16.18
C ALA A 80 -3.48 -6.96 -17.02
N VAL A 81 -2.52 -6.28 -16.40
CA VAL A 81 -1.66 -5.27 -17.02
C VAL A 81 -0.22 -5.69 -16.78
N GLU A 82 0.63 -5.52 -17.78
CA GLU A 82 2.06 -5.79 -17.69
C GLU A 82 2.83 -4.50 -17.88
N GLU A 83 3.79 -4.22 -16.99
CA GLU A 83 4.60 -3.01 -16.99
C GLU A 83 6.01 -3.30 -16.47
N ASP A 84 6.97 -2.45 -16.87
CA ASP A 84 8.33 -2.53 -16.36
C ASP A 84 8.40 -2.03 -14.91
N MET A 85 9.21 -2.70 -14.10
CA MET A 85 9.64 -2.19 -12.81
C MET A 85 10.82 -1.23 -12.98
N ILE A 86 10.89 -0.21 -12.16
CA ILE A 86 11.95 0.79 -12.20
C ILE A 86 13.08 0.35 -11.28
N GLU A 87 14.30 0.23 -11.82
CA GLU A 87 15.49 0.07 -11.00
C GLU A 87 15.79 1.39 -10.28
N MET A 88 15.53 1.41 -8.98
CA MET A 88 15.72 2.60 -8.13
C MET A 88 17.12 2.68 -7.54
N TYR A 89 17.77 1.54 -7.38
CA TYR A 89 19.10 1.38 -6.85
C TYR A 89 19.68 0.06 -7.39
N ASP A 90 20.98 -0.14 -7.33
CA ASP A 90 21.68 -1.32 -7.86
C ASP A 90 20.94 -2.63 -7.52
N GLY A 91 20.21 -3.18 -8.49
CA GLY A 91 19.44 -4.40 -8.36
C GLY A 91 18.15 -4.30 -7.53
N LEU A 92 17.74 -3.13 -7.03
CA LEU A 92 16.46 -2.92 -6.38
C LEU A 92 15.45 -2.36 -7.38
N TYR A 93 14.50 -3.17 -7.77
CA TYR A 93 13.40 -2.84 -8.68
C TYR A 93 12.14 -2.52 -7.90
N VAL A 94 11.42 -1.47 -8.28
CA VAL A 94 10.25 -0.98 -7.56
C VAL A 94 9.13 -0.65 -8.54
N LYS A 95 7.90 -1.03 -8.14
CA LYS A 95 6.67 -0.56 -8.75
C LYS A 95 5.78 0.06 -7.69
N GLN A 96 5.33 1.31 -7.95
CA GLN A 96 4.39 2.01 -7.10
C GLN A 96 2.97 1.74 -7.56
N PHE A 97 2.08 1.50 -6.60
CA PHE A 97 0.64 1.41 -6.78
C PHE A 97 -0.06 2.44 -5.90
N ILE A 98 -1.18 2.98 -6.38
CA ILE A 98 -2.14 3.71 -5.57
C ILE A 98 -3.35 2.79 -5.39
N LEU A 99 -3.52 2.28 -4.18
CA LEU A 99 -4.59 1.33 -3.85
C LEU A 99 -5.53 1.94 -2.82
N PHE A 100 -6.82 1.71 -3.00
CA PHE A 100 -7.80 2.05 -1.99
C PHE A 100 -7.88 0.96 -0.94
N TYR A 101 -8.24 1.31 0.27
CA TYR A 101 -8.38 0.34 1.36
C TYR A 101 -9.36 -0.76 0.96
N GLY A 102 -8.89 -2.01 1.09
CA GLY A 102 -9.59 -3.21 0.68
C GLY A 102 -9.36 -3.67 -0.76
N ASP A 103 -8.60 -2.93 -1.56
CA ASP A 103 -8.21 -3.42 -2.88
C ASP A 103 -7.28 -4.63 -2.76
N GLU A 104 -7.53 -5.63 -3.60
CA GLU A 104 -6.69 -6.82 -3.75
C GLU A 104 -5.81 -6.64 -5.00
N LEU A 105 -4.48 -6.61 -4.79
CA LEU A 105 -3.47 -6.61 -5.85
C LEU A 105 -2.92 -8.03 -5.99
N LYS A 106 -3.11 -8.65 -7.14
CA LYS A 106 -2.40 -9.89 -7.54
C LYS A 106 -1.32 -9.53 -8.51
N TYR A 107 -0.12 -10.06 -8.31
CA TYR A 107 1.00 -9.76 -9.18
C TYR A 107 1.96 -10.93 -9.35
N GLU A 108 2.66 -10.91 -10.47
CA GLU A 108 3.72 -11.84 -10.86
C GLU A 108 4.89 -11.03 -11.43
N ILE A 109 6.11 -11.37 -11.05
CA ILE A 109 7.33 -10.68 -11.48
C ILE A 109 8.13 -11.62 -12.37
N TYR A 110 8.60 -11.11 -13.50
CA TYR A 110 9.36 -11.83 -14.49
C TYR A 110 10.71 -11.13 -14.76
N CYS A 111 11.71 -11.92 -15.14
CA CYS A 111 12.97 -11.43 -15.70
C CYS A 111 12.98 -11.78 -17.19
N ASP A 112 13.10 -10.77 -18.04
CA ASP A 112 12.98 -10.86 -19.49
C ASP A 112 11.60 -11.31 -20.02
N GLU A 113 11.22 -10.76 -21.19
CA GLU A 113 9.94 -11.04 -21.86
C GLU A 113 9.75 -12.52 -22.27
N GLN A 114 10.78 -13.35 -22.15
CA GLN A 114 10.75 -14.75 -22.57
C GLN A 114 10.71 -15.75 -21.42
N SER A 115 10.60 -15.28 -20.17
CA SER A 115 10.53 -16.16 -19.02
C SER A 115 9.15 -16.84 -18.93
N GLU A 116 9.10 -18.16 -19.08
CA GLU A 116 7.86 -18.94 -19.00
C GLU A 116 7.29 -19.03 -17.57
N ALA A 117 8.10 -18.74 -16.55
CA ALA A 117 7.70 -18.83 -15.15
C ALA A 117 8.01 -17.56 -14.39
N PRO A 118 7.10 -17.10 -13.51
CA PRO A 118 7.36 -15.94 -12.67
C PRO A 118 8.45 -16.21 -11.64
N LEU A 119 9.31 -15.23 -11.41
CA LEU A 119 10.31 -15.26 -10.33
C LEU A 119 9.65 -15.08 -8.95
N LYS A 120 8.55 -14.36 -8.91
CA LYS A 120 7.75 -14.14 -7.71
C LYS A 120 6.29 -14.01 -8.09
N SER A 121 5.40 -14.59 -7.30
CA SER A 121 3.94 -14.42 -7.41
C SER A 121 3.38 -14.21 -6.01
N ASP A 122 2.52 -13.21 -5.83
CA ASP A 122 1.95 -12.90 -4.53
C ASP A 122 0.61 -12.16 -4.67
N THR A 123 -0.12 -12.10 -3.55
CA THR A 123 -1.38 -11.36 -3.43
C THR A 123 -1.30 -10.46 -2.22
N PHE A 124 -1.59 -9.18 -2.41
CA PHE A 124 -1.57 -8.16 -1.38
C PHE A 124 -2.95 -7.51 -1.27
N VAL A 125 -3.43 -7.31 -0.04
CA VAL A 125 -4.67 -6.57 0.23
C VAL A 125 -4.31 -5.25 0.91
N ALA A 126 -4.70 -4.14 0.31
CA ALA A 126 -4.43 -2.82 0.85
C ALA A 126 -5.16 -2.62 2.18
N SER A 127 -4.42 -2.28 3.23
CA SER A 127 -4.93 -1.96 4.56
C SER A 127 -4.17 -0.78 5.14
N ASP A 128 -4.69 -0.20 6.22
CA ASP A 128 -3.98 0.82 6.98
C ASP A 128 -3.06 0.21 8.07
N GLU A 129 -3.05 -1.11 8.20
CA GLU A 129 -2.12 -1.79 9.08
C GLU A 129 -0.69 -1.63 8.55
N LEU A 130 0.20 -1.14 9.40
CA LEU A 130 1.63 -1.10 9.11
C LEU A 130 2.13 -2.54 8.97
N ASP A 131 2.36 -2.97 7.75
CA ASP A 131 2.98 -4.24 7.49
C ASP A 131 4.39 -4.27 8.12
N ASN A 132 4.64 -5.25 8.99
CA ASN A 132 5.96 -5.43 9.59
C ASN A 132 7.02 -5.86 8.56
N THR A 133 6.62 -6.18 7.35
CA THR A 133 7.47 -6.56 6.22
C THR A 133 7.73 -5.39 5.27
N THR A 134 7.41 -4.16 5.66
CA THR A 134 7.62 -2.97 4.85
C THR A 134 9.05 -2.89 4.35
N GLY A 135 9.23 -2.82 3.05
CA GLY A 135 10.53 -2.73 2.41
C GLY A 135 11.25 -1.40 2.71
N ARG A 136 12.54 -1.36 2.42
CA ARG A 136 13.39 -0.19 2.71
C ARG A 136 12.90 1.08 1.99
N TYR A 137 12.49 0.94 0.72
CA TYR A 137 12.01 2.06 -0.07
C TYR A 137 10.68 2.61 0.47
N ALA A 138 9.75 1.75 0.83
CA ALA A 138 8.48 2.14 1.44
C ALA A 138 8.72 2.89 2.77
N LEU A 139 9.63 2.41 3.63
CA LEU A 139 10.00 3.11 4.87
C LEU A 139 10.59 4.49 4.62
N MET A 140 11.44 4.66 3.59
CA MET A 140 11.98 5.97 3.23
C MET A 140 10.88 6.95 2.81
N ASN A 141 9.88 6.48 2.05
CA ASN A 141 8.72 7.29 1.69
C ASN A 141 7.87 7.65 2.89
N ASP A 142 7.63 6.72 3.81
CA ASP A 142 6.89 6.97 5.05
C ASP A 142 7.61 7.99 5.93
N ILE A 143 8.91 7.87 6.12
CA ILE A 143 9.73 8.84 6.84
C ILE A 143 9.59 10.23 6.23
N SER A 144 9.68 10.34 4.90
CA SER A 144 9.53 11.61 4.19
C SER A 144 8.13 12.20 4.37
N ARG A 145 7.10 11.37 4.27
CA ARG A 145 5.70 11.76 4.44
C ARG A 145 5.42 12.25 5.86
N TYR A 146 5.78 11.49 6.88
CA TYR A 146 5.56 11.85 8.29
C TYR A 146 6.35 13.10 8.69
N SER A 147 7.57 13.27 8.15
CA SER A 147 8.34 14.50 8.35
C SER A 147 7.63 15.72 7.76
N LEU A 148 7.06 15.59 6.55
CA LEU A 148 6.35 16.68 5.86
C LEU A 148 5.08 17.10 6.62
N TYR A 149 4.35 16.15 7.17
CA TYR A 149 3.08 16.40 7.88
C TYR A 149 3.25 16.64 9.38
N GLY A 150 4.46 16.53 9.92
CA GLY A 150 4.74 16.75 11.34
C GLY A 150 4.24 15.63 12.26
N GLU A 151 4.05 14.42 11.74
CA GLU A 151 3.59 13.25 12.48
C GLU A 151 4.74 12.61 13.26
N MET A 152 5.18 13.28 14.35
CA MET A 152 6.42 12.97 15.05
C MET A 152 6.52 11.55 15.62
N GLU A 153 5.43 10.97 16.14
CA GLU A 153 5.42 9.61 16.71
C GLU A 153 5.59 8.56 15.60
N ALA A 154 4.84 8.68 14.50
CA ALA A 154 4.95 7.81 13.34
C ALA A 154 6.32 7.93 12.66
N LEU A 155 6.85 9.16 12.57
CA LEU A 155 8.20 9.42 12.09
C LEU A 155 9.26 8.69 12.91
N ALA A 156 9.22 8.82 14.23
CA ALA A 156 10.18 8.17 15.13
C ALA A 156 10.11 6.63 15.02
N ALA A 157 8.91 6.06 14.92
CA ALA A 157 8.72 4.63 14.74
C ALA A 157 9.31 4.13 13.41
N SER A 158 9.06 4.85 12.30
CA SER A 158 9.58 4.50 10.98
C SER A 158 11.11 4.65 10.89
N MET A 159 11.66 5.70 11.48
CA MET A 159 13.11 5.87 11.57
C MET A 159 13.80 4.73 12.35
N LYS A 160 13.19 4.26 13.44
CA LYS A 160 13.71 3.12 14.20
C LYS A 160 13.69 1.83 13.39
N LYS A 161 12.62 1.58 12.62
CA LYS A 161 12.55 0.42 11.70
C LYS A 161 13.63 0.50 10.62
N TYR A 162 13.81 1.67 10.02
CA TYR A 162 14.84 1.90 9.00
C TYR A 162 16.26 1.65 9.53
N GLN A 163 16.60 2.16 10.71
CA GLN A 163 17.88 1.93 11.35
C GLN A 163 18.13 0.45 11.63
N TRP A 164 17.09 -0.29 12.03
CA TRP A 164 17.21 -1.73 12.23
C TRP A 164 17.51 -2.46 10.91
N LEU A 165 16.81 -2.11 9.82
CA LEU A 165 17.07 -2.69 8.50
C LEU A 165 18.49 -2.40 8.00
N GLU A 166 19.00 -1.17 8.19
CA GLU A 166 20.40 -0.84 7.86
C GLU A 166 21.41 -1.69 8.65
N THR A 167 21.16 -1.86 9.93
CA THR A 167 22.04 -2.68 10.78
C THR A 167 22.10 -4.13 10.32
N VAL A 168 20.95 -4.71 9.98
CA VAL A 168 20.86 -6.08 9.45
C VAL A 168 21.58 -6.20 8.11
N THR A 169 21.35 -5.27 7.20
CA THR A 169 22.00 -5.27 5.87
C THR A 169 23.51 -5.13 5.99
N ASN A 170 23.99 -4.19 6.80
CA ASN A 170 25.43 -3.98 7.01
C ASN A 170 26.11 -5.20 7.66
N ASN A 171 25.41 -5.89 8.57
CA ASN A 171 25.94 -7.13 9.18
C ASN A 171 26.06 -8.27 8.17
N ILE A 172 25.11 -8.39 7.23
CA ILE A 172 25.19 -9.41 6.16
C ILE A 172 26.38 -9.13 5.25
N PHE A 173 26.60 -7.88 4.83
CA PHE A 173 27.71 -7.52 3.96
C PHE A 173 29.09 -7.57 4.66
N SER A 174 29.13 -7.52 5.99
CA SER A 174 30.40 -7.66 6.74
C SER A 174 30.84 -9.12 6.94
N ILE A 175 30.01 -10.09 6.60
CA ILE A 175 30.27 -11.53 6.70
C ILE A 175 30.71 -12.13 5.34
N LEU A 176 30.49 -11.40 4.24
CA LEU A 176 30.92 -11.75 2.88
C LEU A 176 32.28 -11.11 2.57
#